data_e2955d810320df3ffe3e630902c807b1
#
_entry.id   e2955d810320df3ffe3e630902c807b1
#
_cell.length_a   1.000
_cell.length_b   1.000
_cell.length_c   1.000
_cell.angle_alpha   90.00
_cell.angle_beta   90.00
_cell.angle_gamma   90.00
#
_symmetry.space_group_name_H-M   'P 1'
#
loop_
_entity.id
_entity.type
_entity.pdbx_description
1 polymer ?
#
loop_
_entity_poly.entity_id
_entity_poly.type
_entity_poly.pdbx_seq_one_letter_code
_entity_poly.pdbx_strand_id
1 'polypeptide(L)'
;DLVRSRGLGDVYKRQLKDRALDTPESIACPVTLWDVFGEQGHPVRATVSDMGPLLLGRMLNLNETQAGVLNLVFKIADDNGLLLLDLKDLRAMLQYVGDNASDFTTQYGNVSAASVGAIQRGLLQIETQGGSKFFGEPMLNISDFMQTDGNGHGVINILAADKLMHSPRLYATFLLWMLSELFEQLPEIGDPEKPKLVFFFDEAHLLFTDAPKALVERIELVVRLVRSKGVGVYFVTQNPLDIPDSVLAQLGNRVQHALRAYTPRDQKAVKATAETMRQKPGLDIATAITELAVGEALVSLLDTKGRPGITERVYVLPPG
;
A
#
# COMPACT_ATOMS: atom_id res chain seq x y z
N ASP A 1 -12.02 4.57 -26.89
CA ASP A 1 -12.10 5.08 -25.51
C ASP A 1 -12.28 6.59 -25.42
N LEU A 2 -11.69 7.40 -26.30
CA LEU A 2 -11.91 8.86 -26.35
C LEU A 2 -13.37 9.27 -26.62
N VAL A 3 -14.13 8.44 -27.32
CA VAL A 3 -15.57 8.67 -27.62
C VAL A 3 -16.44 8.38 -26.40
N ARG A 4 -16.04 7.40 -25.54
CA ARG A 4 -16.73 7.12 -24.29
C ARG A 4 -16.51 8.21 -23.22
N SER A 5 -15.32 8.79 -23.16
CA SER A 5 -15.02 9.88 -22.23
C SER A 5 -15.77 11.17 -22.57
N ARG A 6 -16.00 11.48 -23.85
CA ARG A 6 -16.81 12.65 -24.27
C ARG A 6 -18.27 12.51 -23.85
N GLY A 7 -18.85 11.31 -23.94
CA GLY A 7 -20.23 11.07 -23.50
C GLY A 7 -20.42 11.19 -21.99
N LEU A 8 -19.45 10.80 -21.18
CA LEU A 8 -19.47 10.95 -19.73
C LEU A 8 -19.38 12.44 -19.33
N GLY A 9 -18.53 13.24 -19.96
CA GLY A 9 -18.43 14.67 -19.70
C GLY A 9 -19.74 15.43 -19.91
N ASP A 10 -20.51 15.09 -20.94
CA ASP A 10 -21.81 15.70 -21.21
C ASP A 10 -22.87 15.30 -20.19
N VAL A 11 -22.85 14.06 -19.72
CA VAL A 11 -23.74 13.58 -18.64
C VAL A 11 -23.46 14.34 -17.35
N TYR A 12 -22.20 14.51 -16.96
CA TYR A 12 -21.83 15.25 -15.76
C TYR A 12 -22.22 16.73 -15.82
N LYS A 13 -21.96 17.41 -16.94
CA LYS A 13 -22.37 18.81 -17.14
C LYS A 13 -23.88 18.99 -16.99
N ARG A 14 -24.66 18.06 -17.55
CA ARG A 14 -26.12 18.07 -17.39
C ARG A 14 -26.54 17.88 -15.95
N GLN A 15 -25.93 16.92 -15.25
CA GLN A 15 -26.22 16.66 -13.84
C GLN A 15 -25.90 17.85 -12.92
N LEU A 16 -24.79 18.57 -13.17
CA LEU A 16 -24.43 19.79 -12.47
C LEU A 16 -25.47 20.90 -12.72
N LYS A 17 -25.85 21.10 -13.97
CA LYS A 17 -26.87 22.07 -14.35
C LYS A 17 -28.22 21.78 -13.70
N ASP A 18 -28.67 20.53 -13.71
CA ASP A 18 -29.93 20.09 -13.10
C ASP A 18 -29.96 20.32 -11.58
N ARG A 19 -28.78 20.43 -10.93
CA ARG A 19 -28.61 20.70 -9.50
C ARG A 19 -28.22 22.15 -9.19
N ALA A 20 -28.18 23.03 -10.18
CA ALA A 20 -27.70 24.42 -10.06
C ALA A 20 -26.31 24.53 -9.41
N LEU A 21 -25.39 23.61 -9.76
CA LEU A 21 -23.99 23.60 -9.31
C LEU A 21 -23.10 24.14 -10.44
N ASP A 22 -22.05 24.87 -10.03
CA ASP A 22 -21.02 25.34 -10.94
C ASP A 22 -20.20 24.18 -11.51
N THR A 23 -19.75 24.34 -12.75
CA THR A 23 -18.83 23.37 -13.35
C THR A 23 -17.44 23.57 -12.72
N PRO A 24 -16.82 22.51 -12.17
CA PRO A 24 -15.46 22.60 -11.64
C PRO A 24 -14.48 23.06 -12.74
N GLU A 25 -13.53 23.91 -12.37
CA GLU A 25 -12.43 24.28 -13.26
C GLU A 25 -11.46 23.13 -13.42
N SER A 26 -11.04 22.85 -14.65
CA SER A 26 -10.02 21.85 -14.94
C SER A 26 -8.64 22.38 -14.55
N ILE A 27 -7.93 21.65 -13.72
CA ILE A 27 -6.57 21.97 -13.28
C ILE A 27 -5.63 20.89 -13.82
N ALA A 28 -4.54 21.31 -14.49
CA ALA A 28 -3.46 20.40 -14.84
C ALA A 28 -2.63 20.07 -13.60
N CYS A 29 -2.52 18.79 -13.26
CA CYS A 29 -1.68 18.32 -12.17
C CYS A 29 -0.40 17.71 -12.72
N PRO A 30 0.77 17.96 -12.11
CA PRO A 30 2.00 17.28 -12.45
C PRO A 30 1.87 15.78 -12.08
N VAL A 31 2.29 14.88 -12.98
CA VAL A 31 2.17 13.44 -12.81
C VAL A 31 3.52 12.77 -13.03
N THR A 32 3.89 11.85 -12.14
CA THR A 32 5.03 10.95 -12.30
C THR A 32 4.55 9.51 -12.32
N LEU A 33 5.00 8.75 -13.31
CA LEU A 33 4.70 7.33 -13.44
C LEU A 33 5.85 6.51 -12.88
N TRP A 34 5.53 5.51 -12.06
CA TRP A 34 6.47 4.59 -11.42
C TRP A 34 6.15 3.15 -11.84
N ASP A 35 7.18 2.33 -11.99
CA ASP A 35 7.02 0.92 -12.34
C ASP A 35 8.18 0.10 -11.77
N VAL A 36 7.88 -0.96 -11.03
CA VAL A 36 8.90 -1.89 -10.51
C VAL A 36 9.69 -2.55 -11.65
N PHE A 37 9.06 -2.78 -12.80
CA PHE A 37 9.71 -3.38 -13.98
C PHE A 37 10.43 -2.35 -14.87
N GLY A 38 10.16 -1.05 -14.68
CA GLY A 38 10.76 0.04 -15.45
C GLY A 38 10.33 0.10 -16.92
N GLU A 39 9.14 -0.40 -17.25
CA GLU A 39 8.61 -0.44 -18.61
C GLU A 39 7.59 0.69 -18.88
N GLN A 40 6.81 1.06 -17.86
CA GLN A 40 5.72 2.04 -17.97
C GLN A 40 6.00 3.33 -17.18
N GLY A 41 7.09 3.38 -16.44
CA GLY A 41 7.45 4.51 -15.59
C GLY A 41 8.89 4.47 -15.11
N HIS A 42 9.23 5.39 -14.23
CA HIS A 42 10.52 5.38 -13.56
C HIS A 42 10.66 4.11 -12.70
N PRO A 43 11.83 3.44 -12.72
CA PRO A 43 12.01 2.22 -11.97
C PRO A 43 11.97 2.49 -10.47
N VAL A 44 11.21 1.67 -9.75
CA VAL A 44 11.21 1.64 -8.29
C VAL A 44 12.10 0.51 -7.82
N ARG A 45 13.14 0.82 -7.05
CA ARG A 45 14.11 -0.17 -6.56
C ARG A 45 14.43 0.03 -5.09
N ALA A 46 14.80 -1.07 -4.45
CA ALA A 46 15.37 -1.11 -3.11
C ALA A 46 16.67 -1.93 -3.14
N THR A 47 17.64 -1.59 -2.29
CA THR A 47 18.76 -2.50 -2.10
C THR A 47 18.41 -3.59 -1.11
N VAL A 48 19.13 -4.71 -1.17
CA VAL A 48 19.00 -5.79 -0.19
C VAL A 48 19.42 -5.31 1.19
N SER A 49 20.49 -4.50 1.27
CA SER A 49 20.94 -3.88 2.53
C SER A 49 19.87 -2.99 3.16
N ASP A 50 19.17 -2.20 2.36
CA ASP A 50 18.09 -1.31 2.78
C ASP A 50 16.86 -2.09 3.30
N MET A 51 16.47 -3.14 2.59
CA MET A 51 15.40 -4.06 3.04
C MET A 51 15.74 -4.69 4.40
N GLY A 52 16.97 -5.04 4.59
CA GLY A 52 17.49 -5.67 5.81
C GLY A 52 17.01 -7.11 6.05
N PRO A 53 17.71 -7.83 6.97
CA PRO A 53 17.46 -9.24 7.19
C PRO A 53 16.10 -9.52 7.87
N LEU A 54 15.60 -8.56 8.66
CA LEU A 54 14.33 -8.73 9.39
C LEU A 54 13.13 -8.77 8.42
N LEU A 55 13.04 -7.80 7.51
CA LEU A 55 11.96 -7.74 6.53
C LEU A 55 12.07 -8.90 5.53
N LEU A 56 13.26 -9.16 5.01
CA LEU A 56 13.51 -10.32 4.14
C LEU A 56 13.15 -11.63 4.81
N GLY A 57 13.56 -11.84 6.06
CA GLY A 57 13.25 -13.05 6.80
C GLY A 57 11.76 -13.30 6.94
N ARG A 58 10.98 -12.24 7.23
CA ARG A 58 9.52 -12.30 7.30
C ARG A 58 8.89 -12.58 5.93
N MET A 59 9.38 -11.92 4.88
CA MET A 59 8.89 -12.12 3.51
C MET A 59 9.14 -13.53 2.98
N LEU A 60 10.31 -14.10 3.32
CA LEU A 60 10.67 -15.46 2.95
C LEU A 60 9.99 -16.51 3.87
N ASN A 61 9.26 -16.06 4.88
CA ASN A 61 8.62 -16.92 5.90
C ASN A 61 9.63 -17.88 6.57
N LEU A 62 10.78 -17.33 6.94
CA LEU A 62 11.86 -18.09 7.58
C LEU A 62 11.51 -18.43 9.02
N ASN A 63 11.85 -19.63 9.47
CA ASN A 63 11.84 -19.94 10.89
C ASN A 63 13.02 -19.27 11.63
N GLU A 64 13.02 -19.32 12.96
CA GLU A 64 14.04 -18.66 13.80
C GLU A 64 15.49 -19.04 13.42
N THR A 65 15.72 -20.32 13.17
CA THR A 65 17.06 -20.82 12.78
C THR A 65 17.51 -20.24 11.42
N GLN A 66 16.61 -20.23 10.45
CA GLN A 66 16.88 -19.68 9.11
C GLN A 66 17.03 -18.14 9.15
N ALA A 67 16.20 -17.46 9.92
CA ALA A 67 16.32 -16.03 10.15
C ALA A 67 17.64 -15.69 10.84
N GLY A 68 18.08 -16.51 11.81
CA GLY A 68 19.39 -16.38 12.46
C GLY A 68 20.54 -16.48 11.44
N VAL A 69 20.48 -17.43 10.52
CA VAL A 69 21.50 -17.56 9.44
C VAL A 69 21.46 -16.34 8.51
N LEU A 70 20.27 -15.84 8.15
CA LEU A 70 20.17 -14.64 7.33
C LEU A 70 20.75 -13.41 8.03
N ASN A 71 20.43 -13.20 9.32
CA ASN A 71 21.02 -12.13 10.12
C ASN A 71 22.55 -12.21 10.17
N LEU A 72 23.08 -13.41 10.31
CA LEU A 72 24.52 -13.65 10.34
C LEU A 72 25.18 -13.29 9.00
N VAL A 73 24.57 -13.63 7.86
CA VAL A 73 25.06 -13.26 6.53
C VAL A 73 25.14 -11.74 6.38
N PHE A 74 24.13 -11.00 6.81
CA PHE A 74 24.14 -9.53 6.81
C PHE A 74 25.24 -8.99 7.74
N LYS A 75 25.37 -9.55 8.94
CA LYS A 75 26.40 -9.13 9.90
C LYS A 75 27.82 -9.34 9.36
N ILE A 76 28.09 -10.48 8.72
CA ILE A 76 29.38 -10.74 8.09
C ILE A 76 29.66 -9.76 6.94
N ALA A 77 28.61 -9.46 6.13
CA ALA A 77 28.76 -8.48 5.05
C ALA A 77 29.12 -7.10 5.62
N ASP A 78 28.41 -6.63 6.66
CA ASP A 78 28.65 -5.35 7.32
C ASP A 78 30.06 -5.28 7.94
N ASP A 79 30.47 -6.31 8.68
CA ASP A 79 31.79 -6.36 9.32
C ASP A 79 32.96 -6.34 8.31
N ASN A 80 32.70 -6.77 7.07
CA ASN A 80 33.67 -6.74 5.98
C ASN A 80 33.48 -5.57 5.01
N GLY A 81 32.56 -4.63 5.30
CA GLY A 81 32.28 -3.48 4.45
C GLY A 81 31.69 -3.84 3.08
N LEU A 82 31.00 -4.99 2.98
CA LEU A 82 30.40 -5.47 1.74
C LEU A 82 28.93 -5.02 1.68
N LEU A 83 28.59 -4.29 0.64
CA LEU A 83 27.21 -3.87 0.38
C LEU A 83 26.45 -4.99 -0.32
N LEU A 84 25.26 -5.29 0.17
CA LEU A 84 24.32 -6.21 -0.48
C LEU A 84 23.33 -5.36 -1.30
N LEU A 85 23.65 -5.10 -2.56
CA LEU A 85 22.86 -4.22 -3.41
C LEU A 85 21.70 -4.96 -4.06
N ASP A 86 21.96 -6.15 -4.57
CA ASP A 86 20.96 -6.95 -5.28
C ASP A 86 20.87 -8.39 -4.76
N LEU A 87 19.99 -9.20 -5.38
CA LEU A 87 19.81 -10.61 -5.00
C LEU A 87 21.02 -11.46 -5.31
N LYS A 88 21.88 -11.08 -6.28
CA LYS A 88 23.09 -11.83 -6.63
C LYS A 88 24.13 -11.69 -5.54
N ASP A 89 24.27 -10.47 -4.98
CA ASP A 89 25.18 -10.22 -3.86
C ASP A 89 24.79 -11.05 -2.64
N LEU A 90 23.50 -11.05 -2.28
CA LEU A 90 22.99 -11.83 -1.16
C LEU A 90 23.19 -13.33 -1.38
N ARG A 91 22.97 -13.83 -2.61
CA ARG A 91 23.18 -15.25 -2.95
C ARG A 91 24.65 -15.63 -2.89
N ALA A 92 25.53 -14.76 -3.36
CA ALA A 92 26.97 -14.97 -3.27
C ALA A 92 27.45 -15.02 -1.81
N MET A 93 26.95 -14.10 -0.98
CA MET A 93 27.25 -14.10 0.46
C MET A 93 26.71 -15.33 1.17
N LEU A 94 25.48 -15.78 0.88
CA LEU A 94 24.92 -17.01 1.41
C LEU A 94 25.76 -18.24 1.03
N GLN A 95 26.23 -18.30 -0.23
CA GLN A 95 27.10 -19.37 -0.68
C GLN A 95 28.45 -19.34 0.04
N TYR A 96 29.08 -18.15 0.11
CA TYR A 96 30.35 -17.96 0.79
C TYR A 96 30.29 -18.38 2.27
N VAL A 97 29.26 -17.92 2.99
CA VAL A 97 29.06 -18.28 4.40
C VAL A 97 28.75 -19.77 4.57
N GLY A 98 28.02 -20.38 3.63
CA GLY A 98 27.73 -21.82 3.63
C GLY A 98 28.97 -22.65 3.41
N ASP A 99 29.82 -22.28 2.45
CA ASP A 99 31.06 -23.02 2.10
C ASP A 99 32.14 -22.89 3.19
N ASN A 100 32.12 -21.77 3.94
CA ASN A 100 33.11 -21.51 5.00
C ASN A 100 32.45 -21.57 6.41
N ALA A 101 31.39 -22.35 6.58
CA ALA A 101 30.59 -22.39 7.81
C ALA A 101 31.43 -22.72 9.06
N SER A 102 32.49 -23.56 8.93
CA SER A 102 33.41 -23.91 10.04
C SER A 102 34.12 -22.67 10.62
N ASP A 103 34.51 -21.74 9.75
CA ASP A 103 35.30 -20.56 10.12
C ASP A 103 34.44 -19.54 10.93
N PHE A 104 33.15 -19.54 10.65
CA PHE A 104 32.20 -18.64 11.30
C PHE A 104 31.57 -19.20 12.60
N THR A 105 31.65 -20.52 12.81
CA THR A 105 30.97 -21.22 13.91
C THR A 105 31.38 -20.65 15.28
N THR A 106 32.66 -20.35 15.49
CA THR A 106 33.18 -19.88 16.79
C THR A 106 32.72 -18.43 17.11
N GLN A 107 32.64 -17.59 16.09
CA GLN A 107 32.34 -16.15 16.26
C GLN A 107 30.85 -15.85 16.16
N TYR A 108 30.13 -16.56 15.28
CA TYR A 108 28.76 -16.20 14.90
C TYR A 108 27.74 -17.33 15.13
N GLY A 109 28.19 -18.53 15.47
CA GLY A 109 27.33 -19.69 15.68
C GLY A 109 27.21 -20.61 14.46
N ASN A 110 26.47 -21.69 14.61
CA ASN A 110 26.38 -22.76 13.60
C ASN A 110 25.54 -22.35 12.39
N VAL A 111 26.10 -22.52 11.18
CA VAL A 111 25.39 -22.31 9.90
C VAL A 111 25.15 -23.68 9.24
N SER A 112 23.88 -24.07 9.14
CA SER A 112 23.54 -25.32 8.47
C SER A 112 23.31 -25.15 6.97
N ALA A 113 23.78 -26.08 6.16
CA ALA A 113 23.52 -26.13 4.72
C ALA A 113 22.02 -26.18 4.40
N ALA A 114 21.23 -26.80 5.27
CA ALA A 114 19.77 -26.85 5.13
C ALA A 114 19.13 -25.46 5.24
N SER A 115 19.61 -24.62 6.18
CA SER A 115 19.12 -23.23 6.34
C SER A 115 19.53 -22.36 5.14
N VAL A 116 20.78 -22.45 4.71
CA VAL A 116 21.26 -21.73 3.50
C VAL A 116 20.40 -22.13 2.28
N GLY A 117 20.18 -23.42 2.07
CA GLY A 117 19.35 -23.91 0.95
C GLY A 117 17.89 -23.47 1.04
N ALA A 118 17.33 -23.35 2.24
CA ALA A 118 15.96 -22.84 2.42
C ALA A 118 15.85 -21.35 2.05
N ILE A 119 16.81 -20.52 2.48
CA ILE A 119 16.88 -19.10 2.14
C ILE A 119 17.03 -18.94 0.63
N GLN A 120 17.98 -19.66 0.00
CA GLN A 120 18.19 -19.60 -1.46
C GLN A 120 16.95 -19.97 -2.26
N ARG A 121 16.18 -20.99 -1.83
CA ARG A 121 14.90 -21.34 -2.50
C ARG A 121 13.87 -20.21 -2.37
N GLY A 122 13.78 -19.55 -1.21
CA GLY A 122 12.91 -18.41 -1.02
C GLY A 122 13.28 -17.23 -1.93
N LEU A 123 14.57 -16.91 -2.02
CA LEU A 123 15.08 -15.86 -2.92
C LEU A 123 14.78 -16.19 -4.39
N LEU A 124 14.94 -17.44 -4.80
CA LEU A 124 14.61 -17.86 -6.16
C LEU A 124 13.15 -17.62 -6.51
N GLN A 125 12.23 -17.81 -5.55
CA GLN A 125 10.81 -17.53 -5.78
C GLN A 125 10.52 -16.04 -6.01
N ILE A 126 11.24 -15.14 -5.34
CA ILE A 126 11.12 -13.69 -5.59
C ILE A 126 11.76 -13.35 -6.94
N GLU A 127 12.91 -13.90 -7.23
CA GLU A 127 13.65 -13.68 -8.49
C GLU A 127 12.84 -14.09 -9.72
N THR A 128 12.18 -15.25 -9.68
CA THR A 128 11.34 -15.75 -10.78
C THR A 128 10.10 -14.87 -11.04
N GLN A 129 9.68 -14.09 -10.06
CA GLN A 129 8.59 -13.10 -10.19
C GLN A 129 9.08 -11.70 -10.60
N GLY A 130 10.35 -11.54 -10.92
CA GLY A 130 10.93 -10.26 -11.33
C GLY A 130 11.68 -9.51 -10.23
N GLY A 131 12.01 -10.17 -9.11
CA GLY A 131 12.74 -9.54 -8.00
C GLY A 131 14.08 -8.91 -8.41
N SER A 132 14.73 -9.44 -9.43
CA SER A 132 15.95 -8.84 -10.01
C SER A 132 15.74 -7.46 -10.65
N LYS A 133 14.49 -7.07 -10.90
CA LYS A 133 14.14 -5.72 -11.37
C LYS A 133 13.91 -4.75 -10.20
N PHE A 134 13.40 -5.29 -9.09
CA PHE A 134 13.13 -4.52 -7.88
C PHE A 134 14.38 -4.31 -7.02
N PHE A 135 15.19 -5.37 -6.80
CA PHE A 135 16.41 -5.24 -6.00
C PHE A 135 17.57 -4.70 -6.83
N GLY A 136 18.16 -3.59 -6.36
CA GLY A 136 19.30 -2.94 -6.99
C GLY A 136 19.26 -1.42 -6.89
N GLU A 137 20.20 -0.79 -7.57
CA GLU A 137 20.33 0.66 -7.68
C GLU A 137 19.77 1.22 -9.01
N PRO A 138 19.41 2.51 -9.05
CA PRO A 138 19.32 3.44 -7.92
C PRO A 138 18.14 3.13 -7.00
N MET A 139 18.36 3.23 -5.69
CA MET A 139 17.30 3.06 -4.70
C MET A 139 16.34 4.25 -4.72
N LEU A 140 15.04 3.98 -4.61
CA LEU A 140 14.03 5.02 -4.47
C LEU A 140 14.15 5.70 -3.10
N ASN A 141 14.14 7.02 -3.10
CA ASN A 141 13.99 7.81 -1.88
C ASN A 141 12.51 8.17 -1.70
N ILE A 142 11.94 7.89 -0.53
CA ILE A 142 10.53 8.22 -0.21
C ILE A 142 10.22 9.71 -0.39
N SER A 143 11.21 10.59 -0.21
CA SER A 143 11.05 12.02 -0.45
C SER A 143 10.71 12.37 -1.91
N ASP A 144 11.03 11.48 -2.86
CA ASP A 144 10.69 11.69 -4.28
C ASP A 144 9.18 11.68 -4.52
N PHE A 145 8.40 11.01 -3.64
CA PHE A 145 6.94 11.04 -3.70
C PHE A 145 6.34 12.36 -3.17
N MET A 146 7.11 13.19 -2.48
CA MET A 146 6.65 14.44 -1.85
C MET A 146 7.09 15.69 -2.63
N GLN A 147 7.50 15.52 -3.89
CA GLN A 147 7.90 16.64 -4.75
C GLN A 147 6.71 17.54 -5.10
N THR A 148 7.01 18.81 -5.31
CA THR A 148 6.05 19.79 -5.81
C THR A 148 6.57 20.40 -7.11
N ASP A 149 5.66 20.88 -7.97
CA ASP A 149 6.03 21.67 -9.14
C ASP A 149 6.48 23.10 -8.77
N GLY A 150 6.89 23.87 -9.77
CA GLY A 150 7.33 25.26 -9.58
C GLY A 150 6.24 26.20 -9.05
N ASN A 151 4.97 25.80 -9.06
CA ASN A 151 3.83 26.54 -8.51
C ASN A 151 3.46 26.07 -7.09
N GLY A 152 4.15 25.07 -6.56
CA GLY A 152 3.87 24.48 -5.25
C GLY A 152 2.75 23.44 -5.26
N HIS A 153 2.29 22.96 -6.43
CA HIS A 153 1.35 21.85 -6.51
C HIS A 153 2.05 20.53 -6.26
N GLY A 154 1.44 19.66 -5.47
CA GLY A 154 1.96 18.32 -5.21
C GLY A 154 1.93 17.46 -6.48
N VAL A 155 2.97 16.67 -6.69
CA VAL A 155 3.06 15.72 -7.81
C VAL A 155 2.17 14.50 -7.51
N ILE A 156 1.35 14.12 -8.48
CA ILE A 156 0.57 12.88 -8.45
C ILE A 156 1.49 11.74 -8.89
N ASN A 157 1.75 10.81 -7.98
CA ASN A 157 2.57 9.64 -8.24
C ASN A 157 1.66 8.45 -8.56
N ILE A 158 1.84 7.83 -9.72
CA ILE A 158 1.05 6.67 -10.15
C ILE A 158 1.98 5.49 -10.33
N LEU A 159 1.76 4.42 -9.55
CA LEU A 159 2.44 3.15 -9.70
C LEU A 159 1.69 2.26 -10.69
N ALA A 160 2.34 1.89 -11.79
CA ALA A 160 1.85 0.88 -12.70
C ALA A 160 1.93 -0.50 -12.03
N ALA A 161 0.78 -1.04 -11.62
CA ALA A 161 0.70 -2.26 -10.83
C ALA A 161 0.12 -3.47 -11.57
N ASP A 162 -0.24 -3.31 -12.84
CA ASP A 162 -0.84 -4.36 -13.67
C ASP A 162 -0.01 -5.66 -13.67
N LYS A 163 1.28 -5.58 -13.99
CA LYS A 163 2.19 -6.74 -13.94
C LYS A 163 2.55 -7.15 -12.51
N LEU A 164 2.72 -6.18 -11.63
CA LEU A 164 3.10 -6.41 -10.24
C LEU A 164 2.04 -7.23 -9.48
N MET A 165 0.76 -6.98 -9.73
CA MET A 165 -0.35 -7.74 -9.15
C MET A 165 -0.37 -9.21 -9.58
N HIS A 166 0.19 -9.54 -10.75
CA HIS A 166 0.39 -10.94 -11.17
C HIS A 166 1.61 -11.62 -10.54
N SER A 167 2.36 -10.90 -9.71
CA SER A 167 3.57 -11.35 -9.01
C SER A 167 3.40 -11.16 -7.49
N PRO A 168 2.54 -11.93 -6.81
CA PRO A 168 2.06 -11.62 -5.47
C PRO A 168 3.16 -11.54 -4.42
N ARG A 169 4.23 -12.35 -4.54
CA ARG A 169 5.38 -12.24 -3.61
C ARG A 169 6.17 -10.96 -3.82
N LEU A 170 6.41 -10.58 -5.08
CA LEU A 170 7.10 -9.33 -5.40
C LEU A 170 6.27 -8.13 -4.97
N TYR A 171 4.96 -8.15 -5.22
CA TYR A 171 4.03 -7.12 -4.76
C TYR A 171 4.06 -6.95 -3.24
N ALA A 172 3.96 -8.06 -2.50
CA ALA A 172 4.05 -8.03 -1.05
C ALA A 172 5.43 -7.53 -0.55
N THR A 173 6.51 -7.93 -1.22
CA THR A 173 7.87 -7.46 -0.91
C THR A 173 8.02 -5.96 -1.10
N PHE A 174 7.56 -5.46 -2.25
CA PHE A 174 7.56 -4.03 -2.56
C PHE A 174 6.77 -3.23 -1.53
N LEU A 175 5.52 -3.63 -1.24
CA LEU A 175 4.67 -2.92 -0.28
C LEU A 175 5.25 -2.95 1.13
N LEU A 176 5.77 -4.10 1.57
CA LEU A 176 6.35 -4.22 2.90
C LEU A 176 7.56 -3.30 3.05
N TRP A 177 8.43 -3.24 2.04
CA TRP A 177 9.55 -2.32 2.01
C TRP A 177 9.07 -0.86 2.01
N MET A 178 8.21 -0.47 1.06
CA MET A 178 7.74 0.92 0.90
C MET A 178 7.07 1.44 2.18
N LEU A 179 6.19 0.64 2.79
CA LEU A 179 5.51 1.03 4.03
C LEU A 179 6.48 1.09 5.22
N SER A 180 7.55 0.29 5.22
CA SER A 180 8.58 0.34 6.26
C SER A 180 9.42 1.60 6.11
N GLU A 181 9.91 1.90 4.91
CA GLU A 181 10.63 3.11 4.59
C GLU A 181 9.82 4.37 4.94
N LEU A 182 8.55 4.41 4.54
CA LEU A 182 7.65 5.49 4.88
C LEU A 182 7.58 5.71 6.39
N PHE A 183 7.46 4.62 7.15
CA PHE A 183 7.36 4.70 8.60
C PHE A 183 8.69 5.11 9.27
N GLU A 184 9.83 4.66 8.75
CA GLU A 184 11.15 4.89 9.34
C GLU A 184 11.73 6.26 8.97
N GLN A 185 11.60 6.68 7.71
CA GLN A 185 12.23 7.90 7.22
C GLN A 185 11.45 9.18 7.54
N LEU A 186 10.11 9.10 7.62
CA LEU A 186 9.32 10.30 7.87
C LEU A 186 9.36 10.70 9.36
N PRO A 187 9.68 11.98 9.65
CA PRO A 187 9.69 12.47 11.01
C PRO A 187 8.27 12.58 11.58
N GLU A 188 8.16 12.54 12.90
CA GLU A 188 6.94 12.91 13.62
C GLU A 188 6.72 14.41 13.49
N ILE A 189 5.66 14.83 12.82
CA ILE A 189 5.33 16.26 12.60
C ILE A 189 4.03 16.69 13.28
N GLY A 190 3.42 15.78 14.05
CA GLY A 190 2.15 16.01 14.71
C GLY A 190 0.95 15.86 13.77
N ASP A 191 -0.03 16.73 13.91
CA ASP A 191 -1.27 16.73 13.12
C ASP A 191 -1.31 18.00 12.25
N PRO A 192 -0.65 18.02 11.10
CA PRO A 192 -0.63 19.19 10.22
C PRO A 192 -2.01 19.43 9.61
N GLU A 193 -2.34 20.68 9.30
CA GLU A 193 -3.60 21.06 8.66
C GLU A 193 -3.81 20.36 7.31
N LYS A 194 -2.74 20.10 6.57
CA LYS A 194 -2.75 19.34 5.30
C LYS A 194 -1.73 18.21 5.35
N PRO A 195 -2.08 17.03 4.83
CA PRO A 195 -1.12 15.92 4.75
C PRO A 195 0.05 16.28 3.82
N LYS A 196 1.23 15.76 4.14
CA LYS A 196 2.43 15.85 3.29
C LYS A 196 2.38 14.88 2.12
N LEU A 197 1.75 13.74 2.33
CA LEU A 197 1.64 12.66 1.37
C LEU A 197 0.30 11.96 1.57
N VAL A 198 -0.33 11.54 0.48
CA VAL A 198 -1.58 10.76 0.53
C VAL A 198 -1.45 9.52 -0.34
N PHE A 199 -1.73 8.37 0.24
CA PHE A 199 -1.77 7.10 -0.48
C PHE A 199 -3.21 6.69 -0.77
N PHE A 200 -3.46 6.31 -2.01
CA PHE A 200 -4.68 5.63 -2.44
C PHE A 200 -4.34 4.20 -2.83
N PHE A 201 -4.88 3.24 -2.09
CA PHE A 201 -4.83 1.83 -2.45
C PHE A 201 -6.12 1.45 -3.16
N ASP A 202 -6.06 1.48 -4.48
CA ASP A 202 -7.18 0.99 -5.30
C ASP A 202 -7.20 -0.55 -5.29
N GLU A 203 -8.39 -1.13 -5.44
CA GLU A 203 -8.62 -2.57 -5.28
C GLU A 203 -7.98 -3.12 -4.01
N ALA A 204 -8.23 -2.43 -2.88
CA ALA A 204 -7.55 -2.68 -1.61
C ALA A 204 -7.67 -4.12 -1.08
N HIS A 205 -8.65 -4.89 -1.56
CA HIS A 205 -8.78 -6.32 -1.25
C HIS A 205 -7.52 -7.12 -1.62
N LEU A 206 -6.78 -6.69 -2.65
CA LEU A 206 -5.55 -7.35 -3.10
C LEU A 206 -4.40 -7.22 -2.07
N LEU A 207 -4.46 -6.23 -1.19
CA LEU A 207 -3.49 -6.07 -0.10
C LEU A 207 -3.61 -7.13 0.99
N PHE A 208 -4.80 -7.75 1.10
CA PHE A 208 -5.16 -8.65 2.21
C PHE A 208 -5.42 -10.08 1.74
N THR A 209 -5.84 -10.28 0.49
CA THR A 209 -6.08 -11.61 -0.07
C THR A 209 -4.77 -12.36 -0.22
N ASP A 210 -4.63 -13.51 0.46
CA ASP A 210 -3.43 -14.36 0.46
C ASP A 210 -2.13 -13.61 0.82
N ALA A 211 -2.25 -12.46 1.49
CA ALA A 211 -1.10 -11.64 1.87
C ALA A 211 -0.30 -12.32 3.00
N PRO A 212 1.05 -12.22 2.97
CA PRO A 212 1.87 -12.63 4.09
C PRO A 212 1.49 -11.89 5.37
N LYS A 213 1.45 -12.62 6.50
CA LYS A 213 1.08 -12.04 7.80
C LYS A 213 1.89 -10.78 8.13
N ALA A 214 3.19 -10.79 7.79
CA ALA A 214 4.06 -9.63 8.00
C ALA A 214 3.60 -8.37 7.26
N LEU A 215 3.05 -8.50 6.06
CA LEU A 215 2.50 -7.36 5.31
C LEU A 215 1.24 -6.81 5.99
N VAL A 216 0.32 -7.68 6.38
CA VAL A 216 -0.92 -7.26 7.08
C VAL A 216 -0.59 -6.53 8.39
N GLU A 217 0.30 -7.09 9.21
CA GLU A 217 0.78 -6.46 10.45
C GLU A 217 1.44 -5.09 10.19
N ARG A 218 2.19 -4.94 9.10
CA ARG A 218 2.82 -3.66 8.75
C ARG A 218 1.77 -2.65 8.28
N ILE A 219 0.79 -3.05 7.49
CA ILE A 219 -0.32 -2.18 7.08
C ILE A 219 -1.08 -1.67 8.30
N GLU A 220 -1.44 -2.56 9.24
CA GLU A 220 -2.12 -2.19 10.49
C GLU A 220 -1.31 -1.16 11.30
N LEU A 221 0.00 -1.38 11.44
CA LEU A 221 0.88 -0.48 12.14
C LEU A 221 0.96 0.89 11.47
N VAL A 222 1.16 0.92 10.15
CA VAL A 222 1.26 2.15 9.37
C VAL A 222 -0.03 2.94 9.46
N VAL A 223 -1.19 2.32 9.20
CA VAL A 223 -2.50 3.00 9.24
C VAL A 223 -2.77 3.63 10.62
N ARG A 224 -2.35 2.96 11.70
CA ARG A 224 -2.52 3.48 13.06
C ARG A 224 -1.63 4.68 13.38
N LEU A 225 -0.40 4.72 12.86
CA LEU A 225 0.63 5.65 13.32
C LEU A 225 1.01 6.72 12.29
N VAL A 226 0.70 6.52 11.02
CA VAL A 226 1.21 7.37 9.94
C VAL A 226 0.60 8.78 9.93
N ARG A 227 -0.51 8.98 10.62
CA ARG A 227 -1.14 10.30 10.76
C ARG A 227 -0.20 11.29 11.45
N SER A 228 0.51 10.89 12.51
CA SER A 228 1.47 11.74 13.21
C SER A 228 2.67 12.13 12.35
N LYS A 229 2.88 11.43 11.25
CA LYS A 229 3.88 11.73 10.22
C LYS A 229 3.34 12.57 9.06
N GLY A 230 2.10 13.02 9.17
CA GLY A 230 1.43 13.83 8.14
C GLY A 230 1.08 13.06 6.87
N VAL A 231 0.81 11.77 6.97
CA VAL A 231 0.41 10.94 5.83
C VAL A 231 -1.05 10.52 5.95
N GLY A 232 -1.78 10.67 4.85
CA GLY A 232 -3.15 10.15 4.69
C GLY A 232 -3.14 8.81 3.94
N VAL A 233 -4.03 7.90 4.34
CA VAL A 233 -4.19 6.61 3.65
C VAL A 233 -5.66 6.39 3.32
N TYR A 234 -5.94 6.07 2.07
CA TYR A 234 -7.26 5.74 1.56
C TYR A 234 -7.26 4.32 0.98
N PHE A 235 -8.24 3.54 1.39
CA PHE A 235 -8.50 2.23 0.80
C PHE A 235 -9.77 2.32 -0.05
N VAL A 236 -9.65 1.93 -1.30
CA VAL A 236 -10.77 1.85 -2.25
C VAL A 236 -11.03 0.38 -2.54
N THR A 237 -12.26 -0.08 -2.29
CA THR A 237 -12.63 -1.48 -2.49
C THR A 237 -14.10 -1.57 -2.92
N GLN A 238 -14.42 -2.63 -3.63
CA GLN A 238 -15.79 -2.93 -4.05
C GLN A 238 -16.62 -3.54 -2.91
N ASN A 239 -15.97 -4.17 -1.92
CA ASN A 239 -16.65 -4.78 -0.81
C ASN A 239 -15.94 -4.46 0.53
N PRO A 240 -16.61 -3.78 1.47
CA PRO A 240 -16.01 -3.42 2.75
C PRO A 240 -15.59 -4.62 3.61
N LEU A 241 -16.15 -5.82 3.39
CA LEU A 241 -15.76 -7.05 4.10
C LEU A 241 -14.41 -7.63 3.65
N ASP A 242 -13.81 -7.08 2.61
CA ASP A 242 -12.51 -7.54 2.12
C ASP A 242 -11.33 -6.93 2.91
N ILE A 243 -11.61 -5.90 3.70
CA ILE A 243 -10.60 -5.26 4.58
C ILE A 243 -10.72 -5.85 5.99
N PRO A 244 -9.62 -6.32 6.61
CA PRO A 244 -9.63 -6.86 7.97
C PRO A 244 -10.20 -5.88 8.99
N ASP A 245 -10.95 -6.39 9.97
CA ASP A 245 -11.57 -5.58 11.04
C ASP A 245 -10.54 -4.78 11.83
N SER A 246 -9.33 -5.30 12.01
CA SER A 246 -8.23 -4.60 12.68
C SER A 246 -7.78 -3.33 11.94
N VAL A 247 -7.81 -3.34 10.60
CA VAL A 247 -7.56 -2.17 9.75
C VAL A 247 -8.77 -1.25 9.74
N LEU A 248 -9.98 -1.79 9.53
CA LEU A 248 -11.23 -1.00 9.51
C LEU A 248 -11.45 -0.22 10.81
N ALA A 249 -11.03 -0.77 11.95
CA ALA A 249 -11.12 -0.10 13.25
C ALA A 249 -10.26 1.17 13.35
N GLN A 250 -9.26 1.33 12.49
CA GLN A 250 -8.41 2.52 12.43
C GLN A 250 -8.93 3.59 11.46
N LEU A 251 -9.89 3.23 10.59
CA LEU A 251 -10.43 4.09 9.54
C LEU A 251 -11.68 4.82 10.03
N GLY A 252 -11.50 6.06 10.45
CA GLY A 252 -12.62 6.86 11.00
C GLY A 252 -13.46 7.57 9.94
N ASN A 253 -12.91 7.83 8.75
CA ASN A 253 -13.61 8.47 7.65
C ASN A 253 -14.12 7.42 6.66
N ARG A 254 -15.38 7.55 6.24
CA ARG A 254 -16.02 6.59 5.33
C ARG A 254 -16.80 7.30 4.24
N VAL A 255 -16.62 6.83 3.02
CA VAL A 255 -17.39 7.22 1.83
C VAL A 255 -17.95 5.93 1.23
N GLN A 256 -19.27 5.77 1.24
CA GLN A 256 -19.95 4.58 0.73
C GLN A 256 -20.79 4.95 -0.49
N HIS A 257 -20.41 4.48 -1.65
CA HIS A 257 -21.21 4.51 -2.85
C HIS A 257 -22.26 3.37 -2.86
N ALA A 258 -23.11 3.34 -3.88
CA ALA A 258 -24.13 2.30 -4.01
C ALA A 258 -23.49 0.90 -3.99
N LEU A 259 -24.04 0.02 -3.16
CA LEU A 259 -23.72 -1.40 -3.17
C LEU A 259 -25.01 -2.18 -3.45
N ARG A 260 -25.08 -2.81 -4.62
CA ARG A 260 -26.23 -3.62 -5.00
C ARG A 260 -26.13 -5.00 -4.35
N ALA A 261 -27.08 -5.33 -3.49
CA ALA A 261 -27.05 -6.52 -2.67
C ALA A 261 -27.73 -7.70 -3.37
N TYR A 262 -27.10 -8.25 -4.40
CA TYR A 262 -27.64 -9.39 -5.17
C TYR A 262 -27.41 -10.76 -4.51
N THR A 263 -26.41 -10.86 -3.65
CA THR A 263 -26.04 -12.10 -2.97
C THR A 263 -26.16 -11.98 -1.46
N PRO A 264 -26.26 -13.10 -0.70
CA PRO A 264 -26.22 -13.06 0.77
C PRO A 264 -24.95 -12.41 1.32
N ARG A 265 -23.81 -12.53 0.62
CA ARG A 265 -22.56 -11.85 0.99
C ARG A 265 -22.71 -10.33 0.87
N ASP A 266 -23.32 -9.85 -0.21
CA ASP A 266 -23.55 -8.41 -0.42
C ASP A 266 -24.51 -7.86 0.63
N GLN A 267 -25.57 -8.58 0.97
CA GLN A 267 -26.51 -8.20 2.03
C GLN A 267 -25.81 -8.08 3.39
N LYS A 268 -24.90 -9.03 3.70
CA LYS A 268 -24.09 -8.98 4.90
C LYS A 268 -23.15 -7.76 4.90
N ALA A 269 -22.56 -7.42 3.76
CA ALA A 269 -21.71 -6.25 3.59
C ALA A 269 -22.47 -4.94 3.82
N VAL A 270 -23.65 -4.80 3.22
CA VAL A 270 -24.55 -3.65 3.42
C VAL A 270 -24.92 -3.49 4.90
N LYS A 271 -25.32 -4.59 5.56
CA LYS A 271 -25.67 -4.57 6.98
C LYS A 271 -24.50 -4.17 7.86
N ALA A 272 -23.33 -4.78 7.66
CA ALA A 272 -22.11 -4.48 8.43
C ALA A 272 -21.68 -3.01 8.24
N THR A 273 -21.75 -2.48 7.02
CA THR A 273 -21.45 -1.07 6.74
C THR A 273 -22.44 -0.15 7.45
N ALA A 274 -23.74 -0.43 7.35
CA ALA A 274 -24.77 0.39 7.97
C ALA A 274 -24.66 0.43 9.50
N GLU A 275 -24.31 -0.70 10.13
CA GLU A 275 -24.11 -0.82 11.59
C GLU A 275 -22.90 -0.03 12.08
N THR A 276 -21.89 0.17 11.22
CA THR A 276 -20.66 0.89 11.58
C THR A 276 -20.69 2.38 11.25
N MET A 277 -21.70 2.86 10.53
CA MET A 277 -21.92 4.28 10.24
C MET A 277 -22.86 4.90 11.27
N ARG A 278 -22.54 6.13 11.74
CA ARG A 278 -23.36 6.81 12.73
C ARG A 278 -24.73 7.19 12.14
N GLN A 279 -25.77 6.67 12.77
CA GLN A 279 -27.16 6.88 12.33
C GLN A 279 -27.57 8.35 12.30
N LYS A 280 -28.29 8.75 11.26
CA LYS A 280 -28.96 10.02 11.12
C LYS A 280 -30.47 9.81 11.31
N PRO A 281 -31.16 10.57 12.17
CA PRO A 281 -32.60 10.49 12.29
C PRO A 281 -33.29 10.67 10.94
N GLY A 282 -34.16 9.75 10.57
CA GLY A 282 -34.89 9.77 9.30
C GLY A 282 -34.14 9.22 8.08
N LEU A 283 -32.91 8.68 8.25
CA LEU A 283 -32.15 8.03 7.19
C LEU A 283 -31.94 6.56 7.54
N ASP A 284 -32.59 5.66 6.81
CA ASP A 284 -32.25 4.23 6.84
C ASP A 284 -31.00 3.99 5.98
N ILE A 285 -29.85 3.83 6.64
CA ILE A 285 -28.56 3.72 5.98
C ILE A 285 -28.50 2.46 5.11
N ALA A 286 -29.01 1.31 5.58
CA ALA A 286 -28.96 0.07 4.84
C ALA A 286 -29.76 0.15 3.53
N THR A 287 -30.98 0.67 3.60
CA THR A 287 -31.81 0.92 2.41
C THR A 287 -31.14 1.95 1.50
N ALA A 288 -30.65 3.08 2.06
CA ALA A 288 -30.00 4.11 1.28
C ALA A 288 -28.79 3.59 0.48
N ILE A 289 -27.92 2.75 1.06
CA ILE A 289 -26.76 2.16 0.36
C ILE A 289 -27.20 1.45 -0.92
N THR A 290 -28.31 0.72 -0.88
CA THR A 290 -28.79 -0.05 -2.04
C THR A 290 -29.49 0.82 -3.09
N GLU A 291 -29.95 2.01 -2.71
CA GLU A 291 -30.77 2.90 -3.55
C GLU A 291 -30.02 4.15 -4.05
N LEU A 292 -28.77 4.39 -3.61
CA LEU A 292 -27.96 5.50 -4.09
C LEU A 292 -27.94 5.57 -5.61
N ALA A 293 -28.11 6.74 -6.17
CA ALA A 293 -27.98 7.00 -7.59
C ALA A 293 -26.50 7.21 -8.00
N VAL A 294 -26.26 7.29 -9.30
CA VAL A 294 -24.93 7.60 -9.84
C VAL A 294 -24.50 8.99 -9.34
N GLY A 295 -23.31 9.07 -8.78
CA GLY A 295 -22.76 10.30 -8.19
C GLY A 295 -23.20 10.56 -6.76
N GLU A 296 -24.02 9.71 -6.15
CA GLU A 296 -24.36 9.82 -4.74
C GLU A 296 -23.49 8.93 -3.85
N ALA A 297 -23.31 9.37 -2.62
CA ALA A 297 -22.62 8.63 -1.58
C ALA A 297 -23.22 8.90 -0.20
N LEU A 298 -23.01 7.98 0.72
CA LEU A 298 -23.11 8.21 2.15
C LEU A 298 -21.72 8.55 2.69
N VAL A 299 -21.62 9.66 3.43
CA VAL A 299 -20.35 10.14 3.98
C VAL A 299 -20.46 10.30 5.48
N SER A 300 -19.49 9.74 6.20
CA SER A 300 -19.30 9.94 7.64
C SER A 300 -17.84 10.30 7.87
N LEU A 301 -17.59 11.54 8.26
CA LEU A 301 -16.24 12.05 8.53
C LEU A 301 -16.06 12.25 10.04
N LEU A 302 -14.84 12.15 10.52
CA LEU A 302 -14.52 12.45 11.91
C LEU A 302 -14.70 13.93 12.21
N ASP A 303 -15.28 14.23 13.38
CA ASP A 303 -15.31 15.59 13.91
C ASP A 303 -13.91 16.02 14.42
N THR A 304 -13.77 17.28 14.82
CA THR A 304 -12.51 17.84 15.36
C THR A 304 -12.02 17.14 16.63
N LYS A 305 -12.86 16.32 17.28
CA LYS A 305 -12.54 15.51 18.46
C LYS A 305 -12.27 14.04 18.11
N GLY A 306 -12.17 13.71 16.82
CA GLY A 306 -11.91 12.35 16.34
C GLY A 306 -13.10 11.39 16.48
N ARG A 307 -14.34 11.88 16.63
CA ARG A 307 -15.55 11.04 16.74
C ARG A 307 -16.22 10.93 15.37
N PRO A 308 -16.78 9.76 15.01
CA PRO A 308 -17.56 9.62 13.78
C PRO A 308 -18.70 10.64 13.70
N GLY A 309 -18.75 11.40 12.63
CA GLY A 309 -19.82 12.34 12.32
C GLY A 309 -21.11 11.62 11.95
N ILE A 310 -22.22 12.35 11.98
CA ILE A 310 -23.51 11.85 11.51
C ILE A 310 -23.41 11.55 10.01
N THR A 311 -23.95 10.42 9.59
CA THR A 311 -23.94 10.02 8.17
C THR A 311 -24.82 10.93 7.33
N GLU A 312 -24.23 11.51 6.29
CA GLU A 312 -24.92 12.36 5.35
C GLU A 312 -25.01 11.70 3.96
N ARG A 313 -26.15 11.84 3.29
CA ARG A 313 -26.28 11.52 1.86
C ARG A 313 -25.85 12.74 1.06
N VAL A 314 -24.86 12.58 0.23
CA VAL A 314 -24.23 13.65 -0.53
C VAL A 314 -24.19 13.34 -2.02
N TYR A 315 -24.05 14.37 -2.83
CA TYR A 315 -23.70 14.24 -4.25
C TYR A 315 -22.19 14.52 -4.41
N VAL A 316 -21.47 13.56 -4.97
CA VAL A 316 -20.05 13.69 -5.25
C VAL A 316 -19.89 14.44 -6.58
N LEU A 317 -19.20 15.56 -6.56
CA LEU A 317 -18.94 16.34 -7.76
C LEU A 317 -18.08 15.53 -8.74
N PRO A 318 -18.33 15.63 -10.05
CA PRO A 318 -17.46 15.03 -11.04
C PRO A 318 -16.09 15.72 -11.03
N PRO A 319 -15.02 15.05 -11.52
CA PRO A 319 -13.74 15.69 -11.71
C PRO A 319 -13.87 16.84 -12.72
N GLY A 320 -13.08 17.88 -12.53
CA GLY A 320 -13.04 19.07 -13.38
C GLY A 320 -12.44 18.81 -14.77
#